data_8185d76a50f6d1abab44a22ef91f8cd9
#
_entry.id   8185d76a50f6d1abab44a22ef91f8cd9
#
_cell.length_a   1.000
_cell.length_b   1.000
_cell.length_c   1.000
_cell.angle_alpha   90.00
_cell.angle_beta   90.00
_cell.angle_gamma   90.00
#
_symmetry.space_group_name_H-M   'P 1'
#
loop_
_entity.id
_entity.type
_entity.pdbx_description
1 polymer ?
#
loop_
_entity_poly.entity_id
_entity_poly.type
_entity_poly.pdbx_seq_one_letter_code
_entity_poly.pdbx_strand_id
1 'polypeptide(L)'
;MKRVLVVDDTKNIRMILTKCLELEGYNVMTASDGRQALEMLTSQPFDLAFIDIKLPEMRGTEVLKRIREFGVKTPVIIITAYATVKNAVDCTNMGAVAYVQKPFSAEKIKSVLKELERNPMHIGRDNNNAAKLINDARSSLDAGAYDKALELSRNALSMELNNPEIYLLISKAYEGLGKADDAGRFYRFYQSYMR
;
A
#
# COMPACT_ATOMS: atom_id res chain seq x y z
N MET A 1 -1.83 19.66 16.86
CA MET A 1 -2.58 18.46 16.44
C MET A 1 -2.26 18.19 15.00
N LYS A 2 -1.81 16.98 14.62
CA LYS A 2 -1.51 16.64 13.22
C LYS A 2 -2.82 16.60 12.40
N ARG A 3 -2.80 17.18 11.20
CA ARG A 3 -3.95 17.26 10.29
C ARG A 3 -3.94 16.13 9.29
N VAL A 4 -5.03 15.41 9.19
CA VAL A 4 -5.18 14.26 8.27
C VAL A 4 -6.34 14.50 7.31
N LEU A 5 -6.13 14.22 6.02
CA LEU A 5 -7.19 14.18 5.02
C LEU A 5 -7.61 12.73 4.77
N VAL A 6 -8.90 12.45 4.82
CA VAL A 6 -9.49 11.15 4.46
C VAL A 6 -10.32 11.32 3.19
N VAL A 7 -9.95 10.61 2.13
CA VAL A 7 -10.59 10.69 0.82
C VAL A 7 -11.17 9.33 0.44
N ASP A 8 -12.49 9.25 0.38
CA ASP A 8 -13.23 8.04 0.04
C ASP A 8 -14.64 8.45 -0.42
N ASP A 9 -15.21 7.83 -1.43
CA ASP A 9 -16.58 8.15 -1.90
C ASP A 9 -17.65 7.62 -0.93
N THR A 10 -17.32 6.54 -0.20
CA THR A 10 -18.24 5.87 0.73
C THR A 10 -18.28 6.58 2.09
N LYS A 11 -19.39 7.20 2.42
CA LYS A 11 -19.59 7.94 3.68
C LYS A 11 -19.23 7.11 4.93
N ASN A 12 -19.63 5.85 4.96
CA ASN A 12 -19.37 4.97 6.12
C ASN A 12 -17.87 4.74 6.32
N ILE A 13 -17.10 4.58 5.25
CA ILE A 13 -15.64 4.41 5.34
C ILE A 13 -14.99 5.68 5.87
N ARG A 14 -15.39 6.87 5.35
CA ARG A 14 -14.91 8.14 5.88
C ARG A 14 -15.21 8.28 7.38
N MET A 15 -16.44 7.94 7.81
CA MET A 15 -16.81 8.00 9.23
C MET A 15 -15.97 7.08 10.12
N ILE A 16 -15.74 5.84 9.70
CA ILE A 16 -14.95 4.86 10.45
C ILE A 16 -13.51 5.35 10.58
N LEU A 17 -12.89 5.75 9.47
CA LEU A 17 -11.52 6.28 9.48
C LEU A 17 -11.40 7.53 10.31
N THR A 18 -12.32 8.49 10.18
CA THR A 18 -12.34 9.70 10.98
C THR A 18 -12.33 9.35 12.47
N LYS A 19 -13.24 8.49 12.90
CA LYS A 19 -13.33 8.09 14.30
C LYS A 19 -12.06 7.39 14.79
N CYS A 20 -11.48 6.49 13.99
CA CYS A 20 -10.21 5.83 14.33
C CYS A 20 -9.06 6.84 14.49
N LEU A 21 -8.96 7.81 13.59
CA LEU A 21 -7.90 8.80 13.58
C LEU A 21 -8.05 9.84 14.70
N GLU A 22 -9.28 10.28 14.98
CA GLU A 22 -9.58 11.18 16.10
C GLU A 22 -9.23 10.55 17.44
N LEU A 23 -9.46 9.24 17.63
CA LEU A 23 -9.06 8.51 18.84
C LEU A 23 -7.53 8.43 19.01
N GLU A 24 -6.77 8.50 17.93
CA GLU A 24 -5.30 8.58 17.94
C GLU A 24 -4.80 10.05 17.97
N GLY A 25 -5.69 11.03 18.18
CA GLY A 25 -5.34 12.44 18.40
C GLY A 25 -5.12 13.28 17.14
N TYR A 26 -5.60 12.83 15.98
CA TYR A 26 -5.52 13.59 14.73
C TYR A 26 -6.72 14.53 14.54
N ASN A 27 -6.48 15.64 13.87
CA ASN A 27 -7.55 16.51 13.36
C ASN A 27 -7.88 16.08 11.92
N VAL A 28 -9.09 15.57 11.70
CA VAL A 28 -9.48 14.93 10.45
C VAL A 28 -10.36 15.82 9.60
N MET A 29 -9.96 15.99 8.35
CA MET A 29 -10.79 16.55 7.29
C MET A 29 -11.13 15.45 6.28
N THR A 30 -12.26 15.59 5.59
CA THR A 30 -12.72 14.57 4.64
C THR A 30 -13.00 15.17 3.27
N ALA A 31 -12.77 14.37 2.22
CA ALA A 31 -13.18 14.64 0.86
C ALA A 31 -13.92 13.41 0.30
N SER A 32 -14.91 13.64 -0.56
CA SER A 32 -15.73 12.57 -1.15
C SER A 32 -15.31 12.16 -2.55
N ASP A 33 -14.44 12.92 -3.18
CA ASP A 33 -13.98 12.72 -4.55
C ASP A 33 -12.54 13.21 -4.75
N GLY A 34 -11.97 12.86 -5.90
CA GLY A 34 -10.58 13.18 -6.19
C GLY A 34 -10.32 14.65 -6.49
N ARG A 35 -11.31 15.38 -7.00
CA ARG A 35 -11.17 16.82 -7.29
C ARG A 35 -11.08 17.61 -5.99
N GLN A 36 -12.01 17.38 -5.08
CA GLN A 36 -12.00 17.98 -3.74
C GLN A 36 -10.71 17.67 -2.99
N ALA A 37 -10.24 16.41 -3.07
CA ALA A 37 -8.98 15.99 -2.46
C ALA A 37 -7.78 16.75 -3.03
N LEU A 38 -7.71 16.92 -4.35
CA LEU A 38 -6.63 17.66 -5.01
C LEU A 38 -6.62 19.12 -4.58
N GLU A 39 -7.80 19.78 -4.58
CA GLU A 39 -7.95 21.17 -4.15
C GLU A 39 -7.48 21.34 -2.71
N MET A 40 -7.93 20.49 -1.79
CA MET A 40 -7.56 20.57 -0.38
C MET A 40 -6.06 20.35 -0.16
N LEU A 41 -5.47 19.34 -0.81
CA LEU A 41 -4.05 19.02 -0.66
C LEU A 41 -3.11 20.06 -1.26
N THR A 42 -3.58 20.84 -2.25
CA THR A 42 -2.81 21.92 -2.85
C THR A 42 -3.01 23.27 -2.17
N SER A 43 -4.15 23.49 -1.50
CA SER A 43 -4.50 24.78 -0.87
C SER A 43 -4.03 24.91 0.58
N GLN A 44 -3.81 23.78 1.28
CA GLN A 44 -3.45 23.79 2.71
C GLN A 44 -2.59 22.58 3.10
N PRO A 45 -1.74 22.72 4.13
CA PRO A 45 -0.86 21.62 4.54
C PRO A 45 -1.62 20.54 5.30
N PHE A 46 -1.26 19.28 5.03
CA PHE A 46 -1.66 18.09 5.77
C PHE A 46 -0.43 17.30 6.18
N ASP A 47 -0.46 16.69 7.37
CA ASP A 47 0.60 15.82 7.88
C ASP A 47 0.49 14.40 7.34
N LEU A 48 -0.72 14.02 6.84
CA LEU A 48 -1.00 12.70 6.30
C LEU A 48 -2.27 12.75 5.45
N ALA A 49 -2.37 11.90 4.43
CA ALA A 49 -3.60 11.68 3.69
C ALA A 49 -3.87 10.18 3.50
N PHE A 50 -5.14 9.78 3.65
CA PHE A 50 -5.66 8.48 3.27
C PHE A 50 -6.49 8.65 2.02
N ILE A 51 -6.18 7.93 0.93
CA ILE A 51 -6.85 8.12 -0.35
C ILE A 51 -7.29 6.76 -0.92
N ASP A 52 -8.59 6.63 -1.24
CA ASP A 52 -9.05 5.48 -2.03
C ASP A 52 -8.61 5.61 -3.49
N ILE A 53 -8.29 4.49 -4.11
CA ILE A 53 -7.98 4.44 -5.56
C ILE A 53 -9.22 4.73 -6.39
N LYS A 54 -10.36 4.13 -6.04
CA LYS A 54 -11.61 4.29 -6.79
C LYS A 54 -12.42 5.44 -6.24
N LEU A 55 -12.21 6.60 -6.78
CA LEU A 55 -13.00 7.80 -6.52
C LEU A 55 -13.77 8.21 -7.77
N PRO A 56 -14.93 8.85 -7.63
CA PRO A 56 -15.61 9.47 -8.75
C PRO A 56 -14.78 10.62 -9.35
N GLU A 57 -15.02 10.94 -10.60
CA GLU A 57 -14.41 11.99 -11.41
C GLU A 57 -12.90 11.83 -11.62
N MET A 58 -12.12 11.64 -10.57
CA MET A 58 -10.66 11.52 -10.62
C MET A 58 -10.18 10.40 -9.70
N ARG A 59 -9.50 9.40 -10.23
CA ARG A 59 -8.95 8.29 -9.44
C ARG A 59 -7.94 8.77 -8.39
N GLY A 60 -7.87 8.09 -7.23
CA GLY A 60 -6.89 8.43 -6.19
C GLY A 60 -5.43 8.32 -6.64
N THR A 61 -5.12 7.44 -7.59
CA THR A 61 -3.78 7.36 -8.23
C THR A 61 -3.48 8.63 -9.04
N GLU A 62 -4.46 9.19 -9.72
CA GLU A 62 -4.31 10.46 -10.44
C GLU A 62 -4.17 11.64 -9.48
N VAL A 63 -4.92 11.64 -8.37
CA VAL A 63 -4.72 12.63 -7.29
C VAL A 63 -3.28 12.57 -6.77
N LEU A 64 -2.78 11.37 -6.44
CA LEU A 64 -1.41 11.18 -5.94
C LEU A 64 -0.38 11.71 -6.94
N LYS A 65 -0.51 11.36 -8.22
CA LYS A 65 0.38 11.84 -9.28
C LYS A 65 0.39 13.38 -9.34
N ARG A 66 -0.79 14.01 -9.41
CA ARG A 66 -0.91 15.48 -9.54
C ARG A 66 -0.36 16.21 -8.32
N ILE A 67 -0.63 15.76 -7.10
CA ILE A 67 -0.07 16.42 -5.92
C ILE A 67 1.46 16.35 -5.90
N ARG A 68 2.06 15.29 -6.43
CA ARG A 68 3.52 15.20 -6.57
C ARG A 68 4.05 16.16 -7.66
N GLU A 69 3.35 16.30 -8.78
CA GLU A 69 3.65 17.29 -9.81
C GLU A 69 3.58 18.73 -9.27
N PHE A 70 2.64 19.02 -8.34
CA PHE A 70 2.57 20.30 -7.64
C PHE A 70 3.58 20.46 -6.48
N GLY A 71 4.46 19.48 -6.27
CA GLY A 71 5.48 19.53 -5.22
C GLY A 71 4.95 19.27 -3.80
N VAL A 72 3.70 18.84 -3.64
CA VAL A 72 3.12 18.48 -2.34
C VAL A 72 3.78 17.21 -1.82
N LYS A 73 4.38 17.28 -0.63
CA LYS A 73 5.13 16.19 0.00
C LYS A 73 4.33 15.45 1.07
N THR A 74 3.07 15.77 1.27
CA THR A 74 2.19 15.09 2.23
C THR A 74 2.30 13.57 2.07
N PRO A 75 2.63 12.82 3.14
CA PRO A 75 2.62 11.37 3.10
C PRO A 75 1.23 10.86 2.74
N VAL A 76 1.14 9.90 1.81
CA VAL A 76 -0.12 9.35 1.33
C VAL A 76 -0.18 7.86 1.61
N ILE A 77 -1.23 7.44 2.32
CA ILE A 77 -1.62 6.04 2.48
C ILE A 77 -2.75 5.75 1.50
N ILE A 78 -2.57 4.76 0.66
CA ILE A 78 -3.63 4.29 -0.23
C ILE A 78 -4.51 3.28 0.51
N ILE A 79 -5.83 3.48 0.47
CA ILE A 79 -6.80 2.50 1.00
C ILE A 79 -7.72 2.06 -0.14
N THR A 80 -7.86 0.76 -0.38
CA THR A 80 -8.70 0.30 -1.48
C THR A 80 -9.24 -1.13 -1.29
N ALA A 81 -10.43 -1.40 -1.81
CA ALA A 81 -10.96 -2.75 -1.92
C ALA A 81 -10.28 -3.57 -3.04
N TYR A 82 -9.60 -2.91 -3.97
CA TYR A 82 -8.99 -3.52 -5.15
C TYR A 82 -7.47 -3.59 -5.03
N ALA A 83 -7.02 -4.29 -3.99
CA ALA A 83 -5.61 -4.54 -3.78
C ALA A 83 -5.08 -5.52 -4.84
N THR A 84 -4.42 -4.97 -5.87
CA THR A 84 -3.63 -5.76 -6.81
C THR A 84 -2.16 -5.38 -6.66
N VAL A 85 -1.28 -6.35 -6.91
CA VAL A 85 0.18 -6.12 -6.89
C VAL A 85 0.55 -4.94 -7.79
N LYS A 86 -0.05 -4.87 -8.98
CA LYS A 86 0.19 -3.77 -9.92
C LYS A 86 -0.16 -2.41 -9.31
N ASN A 87 -1.36 -2.27 -8.75
CA ASN A 87 -1.80 -1.01 -8.14
C ASN A 87 -0.90 -0.59 -6.97
N ALA A 88 -0.47 -1.56 -6.16
CA ALA A 88 0.40 -1.30 -5.02
C ALA A 88 1.78 -0.80 -5.46
N VAL A 89 2.39 -1.46 -6.46
CA VAL A 89 3.68 -1.03 -7.06
C VAL A 89 3.55 0.34 -7.70
N ASP A 90 2.51 0.58 -8.50
CA ASP A 90 2.29 1.86 -9.17
C ASP A 90 2.14 2.99 -8.14
N CYS A 91 1.37 2.77 -7.07
CA CYS A 91 1.19 3.76 -6.00
C CYS A 91 2.49 4.05 -5.24
N THR A 92 3.30 3.01 -4.97
CA THR A 92 4.60 3.18 -4.29
C THR A 92 5.58 3.96 -5.16
N ASN A 93 5.66 3.66 -6.46
CA ASN A 93 6.49 4.41 -7.41
C ASN A 93 6.06 5.88 -7.53
N MET A 94 4.79 6.18 -7.31
CA MET A 94 4.25 7.54 -7.24
C MET A 94 4.44 8.20 -5.85
N GLY A 95 5.11 7.54 -4.91
CA GLY A 95 5.43 8.08 -3.59
C GLY A 95 4.31 7.92 -2.56
N ALA A 96 3.45 6.90 -2.68
CA ALA A 96 2.63 6.45 -1.56
C ALA A 96 3.53 5.82 -0.49
N VAL A 97 3.24 6.11 0.79
CA VAL A 97 4.04 5.64 1.92
C VAL A 97 3.52 4.33 2.49
N ALA A 98 2.26 4.01 2.27
CA ALA A 98 1.65 2.73 2.65
C ALA A 98 0.44 2.40 1.78
N TYR A 99 0.04 1.14 1.85
CA TYR A 99 -1.10 0.59 1.15
C TYR A 99 -1.93 -0.29 2.09
N VAL A 100 -3.22 -0.01 2.22
CA VAL A 100 -4.14 -0.72 3.11
C VAL A 100 -5.30 -1.27 2.30
N GLN A 101 -5.54 -2.57 2.41
CA GLN A 101 -6.66 -3.23 1.76
C GLN A 101 -7.93 -3.11 2.61
N LYS A 102 -9.05 -2.78 2.00
CA LYS A 102 -10.40 -2.89 2.56
C LYS A 102 -10.89 -4.34 2.47
N PRO A 103 -11.58 -4.88 3.50
CA PRO A 103 -11.89 -4.25 4.79
C PRO A 103 -10.67 -4.20 5.72
N PHE A 104 -10.58 -3.17 6.54
CA PHE A 104 -9.52 -2.98 7.53
C PHE A 104 -10.12 -2.83 8.94
N SER A 105 -9.33 -3.18 9.96
CA SER A 105 -9.67 -2.96 11.35
C SER A 105 -9.04 -1.69 11.92
N ALA A 106 -9.54 -1.21 13.05
CA ALA A 106 -8.95 -0.08 13.76
C ALA A 106 -7.50 -0.37 14.19
N GLU A 107 -7.21 -1.62 14.60
CA GLU A 107 -5.86 -2.08 14.96
C GLU A 107 -4.90 -1.99 13.76
N LYS A 108 -5.37 -2.32 12.55
CA LYS A 108 -4.56 -2.19 11.33
C LYS A 108 -4.21 -0.73 11.05
N ILE A 109 -5.17 0.18 11.16
CA ILE A 109 -4.92 1.62 10.98
C ILE A 109 -3.92 2.13 12.04
N LYS A 110 -4.13 1.75 13.31
CA LYS A 110 -3.21 2.10 14.41
C LYS A 110 -1.80 1.56 14.20
N SER A 111 -1.66 0.32 13.70
CA SER A 111 -0.37 -0.28 13.38
C SER A 111 0.35 0.52 12.30
N VAL A 112 -0.35 0.88 11.22
CA VAL A 112 0.20 1.68 10.12
C VAL A 112 0.64 3.07 10.60
N LEU A 113 -0.14 3.74 11.45
CA LEU A 113 0.21 5.03 12.03
C LEU A 113 1.48 4.96 12.90
N LYS A 114 1.59 3.93 13.75
CA LYS A 114 2.79 3.71 14.57
C LYS A 114 4.04 3.46 13.75
N GLU A 115 3.89 2.74 12.65
CA GLU A 115 4.99 2.47 11.72
C GLU A 115 5.45 3.77 11.04
N LEU A 116 4.50 4.63 10.62
CA LEU A 116 4.77 5.98 10.13
C LEU A 116 5.61 6.83 11.09
N GLU A 117 5.29 6.78 12.36
CA GLU A 117 5.98 7.57 13.39
C GLU A 117 7.41 7.07 13.63
N ARG A 118 7.63 5.75 13.55
CA ARG A 118 8.95 5.14 13.74
C ARG A 118 9.87 5.32 12.54
N ASN A 119 9.32 5.33 11.35
CA ASN A 119 10.10 5.40 10.11
C ASN A 119 9.34 6.15 9.01
N PRO A 120 9.40 7.49 8.96
CA PRO A 120 8.63 8.31 8.00
C PRO A 120 8.93 8.01 6.53
N MET A 121 10.05 7.35 6.22
CA MET A 121 10.49 7.04 4.85
C MET A 121 10.20 5.60 4.39
N HIS A 122 9.80 4.71 5.30
CA HIS A 122 9.66 3.28 5.00
C HIS A 122 8.43 2.69 5.70
N ILE A 123 7.23 2.94 5.17
CA ILE A 123 6.04 2.30 5.68
C ILE A 123 5.68 1.13 4.79
N GLY A 124 5.54 -0.01 5.42
CA GLY A 124 5.29 -1.31 4.84
C GLY A 124 6.24 -2.39 5.33
N ARG A 125 7.13 -2.06 6.29
CA ARG A 125 8.10 -3.02 6.81
C ARG A 125 7.76 -3.39 8.26
N ASP A 126 6.90 -4.38 8.41
CA ASP A 126 6.98 -5.30 9.56
C ASP A 126 8.21 -6.22 9.30
N ASN A 127 9.43 -5.63 9.43
CA ASN A 127 10.69 -6.25 9.00
C ASN A 127 10.93 -7.63 9.63
N ASN A 128 10.44 -7.90 10.85
CA ASN A 128 10.57 -9.22 11.46
C ASN A 128 9.58 -10.25 10.90
N ASN A 129 8.38 -9.84 10.53
CA ASN A 129 7.35 -10.74 10.02
C ASN A 129 7.52 -11.00 8.52
N ALA A 130 7.88 -9.98 7.74
CA ALA A 130 8.16 -10.12 6.32
C ALA A 130 9.43 -10.96 6.07
N ALA A 131 10.52 -10.69 6.79
CA ALA A 131 11.75 -11.47 6.69
C ALA A 131 11.53 -12.95 7.05
N LYS A 132 10.71 -13.23 8.07
CA LYS A 132 10.34 -14.61 8.42
C LYS A 132 9.54 -15.25 7.27
N LEU A 133 8.52 -14.57 6.74
CA LEU A 133 7.72 -15.08 5.62
C LEU A 133 8.57 -15.32 4.37
N ILE A 134 9.52 -14.45 4.07
CA ILE A 134 10.48 -14.61 2.95
C ILE A 134 11.34 -15.86 3.16
N ASN A 135 11.88 -16.07 4.35
CA ASN A 135 12.69 -17.25 4.67
C ASN A 135 11.86 -18.55 4.61
N ASP A 136 10.64 -18.51 5.16
CA ASP A 136 9.71 -19.65 5.13
C ASP A 136 9.26 -19.96 3.69
N ALA A 137 9.06 -18.94 2.85
CA ALA A 137 8.75 -19.09 1.43
C ALA A 137 9.92 -19.70 0.66
N ARG A 138 11.15 -19.26 0.93
CA ARG A 138 12.37 -19.85 0.34
C ARG A 138 12.50 -21.32 0.69
N SER A 139 12.37 -21.66 1.98
CA SER A 139 12.40 -23.04 2.45
C SER A 139 11.31 -23.91 1.81
N SER A 140 10.11 -23.32 1.59
CA SER A 140 9.00 -24.00 0.92
C SER A 140 9.29 -24.24 -0.57
N LEU A 141 9.97 -23.33 -1.27
CA LEU A 141 10.45 -23.52 -2.65
C LEU A 141 11.46 -24.65 -2.73
N ASP A 142 12.45 -24.66 -1.84
CA ASP A 142 13.49 -25.68 -1.79
C ASP A 142 12.92 -27.08 -1.50
N ALA A 143 11.81 -27.14 -0.76
CA ALA A 143 11.07 -28.37 -0.47
C ALA A 143 10.07 -28.77 -1.58
N GLY A 144 9.95 -28.00 -2.68
CA GLY A 144 8.99 -28.23 -3.74
C GLY A 144 7.53 -27.92 -3.38
N ALA A 145 7.28 -27.26 -2.23
CA ALA A 145 5.94 -26.90 -1.74
C ALA A 145 5.51 -25.54 -2.35
N TYR A 146 5.31 -25.53 -3.67
CA TYR A 146 5.12 -24.28 -4.45
C TYR A 146 3.87 -23.49 -4.09
N ASP A 147 2.75 -24.15 -3.77
CA ASP A 147 1.52 -23.45 -3.34
C ASP A 147 1.74 -22.72 -2.02
N LYS A 148 2.42 -23.36 -1.06
CA LYS A 148 2.76 -22.75 0.23
C LYS A 148 3.77 -21.61 0.07
N ALA A 149 4.77 -21.79 -0.79
CA ALA A 149 5.72 -20.74 -1.11
C ALA A 149 5.05 -19.52 -1.73
N LEU A 150 4.06 -19.73 -2.62
CA LEU A 150 3.28 -18.67 -3.24
C LEU A 150 2.42 -17.92 -2.21
N GLU A 151 1.76 -18.63 -1.30
CA GLU A 151 0.98 -18.04 -0.21
C GLU A 151 1.85 -17.18 0.70
N LEU A 152 2.96 -17.71 1.20
CA LEU A 152 3.90 -17.01 2.08
C LEU A 152 4.49 -15.78 1.40
N SER A 153 4.88 -15.89 0.12
CA SER A 153 5.43 -14.79 -0.65
C SER A 153 4.39 -13.69 -0.90
N ARG A 154 3.11 -14.03 -1.13
CA ARG A 154 2.02 -13.06 -1.24
C ARG A 154 1.75 -12.33 0.08
N ASN A 155 1.82 -13.06 1.20
CA ASN A 155 1.70 -12.46 2.53
C ASN A 155 2.87 -11.51 2.82
N ALA A 156 4.11 -11.90 2.46
CA ALA A 156 5.28 -11.02 2.56
C ALA A 156 5.12 -9.78 1.65
N LEU A 157 4.59 -9.95 0.43
CA LEU A 157 4.36 -8.84 -0.49
C LEU A 157 3.35 -7.82 0.05
N SER A 158 2.34 -8.26 0.81
CA SER A 158 1.40 -7.35 1.46
C SER A 158 2.04 -6.48 2.55
N MET A 159 3.23 -6.89 3.03
CA MET A 159 4.00 -6.18 4.06
C MET A 159 5.14 -5.37 3.48
N GLU A 160 5.83 -5.89 2.44
CA GLU A 160 7.00 -5.27 1.79
C GLU A 160 6.83 -5.23 0.27
N LEU A 161 6.22 -4.19 -0.25
CA LEU A 161 5.97 -4.02 -1.69
C LEU A 161 7.24 -3.73 -2.50
N ASN A 162 8.26 -3.15 -1.87
CA ASN A 162 9.51 -2.74 -2.54
C ASN A 162 10.66 -3.73 -2.39
N ASN A 163 10.39 -4.95 -1.96
CA ASN A 163 11.40 -5.98 -1.83
C ASN A 163 11.46 -6.83 -3.11
N PRO A 164 12.49 -6.68 -3.95
CA PRO A 164 12.60 -7.41 -5.22
C PRO A 164 12.66 -8.92 -5.03
N GLU A 165 13.20 -9.40 -3.91
CA GLU A 165 13.29 -10.83 -3.61
C GLU A 165 11.91 -11.49 -3.57
N ILE A 166 10.89 -10.80 -3.06
CA ILE A 166 9.53 -11.34 -2.97
C ILE A 166 8.96 -11.63 -4.36
N TYR A 167 9.21 -10.73 -5.33
CA TYR A 167 8.78 -10.94 -6.71
C TYR A 167 9.48 -12.14 -7.36
N LEU A 168 10.76 -12.35 -7.04
CA LEU A 168 11.51 -13.50 -7.50
C LEU A 168 10.95 -14.80 -6.90
N LEU A 169 10.62 -14.82 -5.61
CA LEU A 169 10.03 -15.99 -4.94
C LEU A 169 8.66 -16.34 -5.53
N ILE A 170 7.80 -15.34 -5.78
CA ILE A 170 6.50 -15.54 -6.44
C ILE A 170 6.69 -16.11 -7.85
N SER A 171 7.64 -15.56 -8.62
CA SER A 171 7.96 -16.07 -9.97
C SER A 171 8.35 -17.53 -9.94
N LYS A 172 9.29 -17.91 -9.07
CA LYS A 172 9.75 -19.32 -8.91
C LYS A 172 8.63 -20.24 -8.44
N ALA A 173 7.75 -19.77 -7.56
CA ALA A 173 6.61 -20.56 -7.10
C ALA A 173 5.63 -20.85 -8.27
N TYR A 174 5.34 -19.84 -9.11
CA TYR A 174 4.51 -20.04 -10.30
C TYR A 174 5.19 -20.93 -11.34
N GLU A 175 6.51 -20.83 -11.52
CA GLU A 175 7.26 -21.72 -12.39
C GLU A 175 7.14 -23.17 -11.95
N GLY A 176 7.30 -23.45 -10.65
CA GLY A 176 7.14 -24.79 -10.08
C GLY A 176 5.71 -25.33 -10.18
N LEU A 177 4.70 -24.43 -10.24
CA LEU A 177 3.29 -24.77 -10.47
C LEU A 177 2.95 -24.93 -11.97
N GLY A 178 3.90 -24.77 -12.89
CA GLY A 178 3.71 -24.87 -14.33
C GLY A 178 2.94 -23.68 -14.95
N LYS A 179 2.84 -22.54 -14.22
CA LYS A 179 2.14 -21.32 -14.64
C LYS A 179 3.11 -20.30 -15.25
N ALA A 180 3.63 -20.62 -16.44
CA ALA A 180 4.71 -19.85 -17.09
C ALA A 180 4.39 -18.36 -17.32
N ASP A 181 3.14 -18.03 -17.68
CA ASP A 181 2.72 -16.64 -17.93
C ASP A 181 2.77 -15.79 -16.65
N ASP A 182 2.26 -16.32 -15.56
CA ASP A 182 2.32 -15.66 -14.25
C ASP A 182 3.77 -15.56 -13.76
N ALA A 183 4.56 -16.62 -13.90
CA ALA A 183 5.98 -16.63 -13.55
C ALA A 183 6.73 -15.52 -14.31
N GLY A 184 6.59 -15.45 -15.61
CA GLY A 184 7.23 -14.42 -16.44
C GLY A 184 6.79 -13.00 -16.09
N ARG A 185 5.53 -12.82 -15.67
CA ARG A 185 5.02 -11.53 -15.21
C ARG A 185 5.72 -11.05 -13.94
N PHE A 186 5.84 -11.90 -12.93
CA PHE A 186 6.51 -11.56 -11.67
C PHE A 186 8.01 -11.42 -11.84
N TYR A 187 8.63 -12.18 -12.73
CA TYR A 187 10.04 -12.03 -13.06
C TYR A 187 10.36 -10.67 -13.69
N ARG A 188 9.49 -10.13 -14.55
CA ARG A 188 9.65 -8.77 -15.10
C ARG A 188 9.59 -7.70 -14.01
N PHE A 189 8.75 -7.87 -12.97
CA PHE A 189 8.77 -6.97 -11.81
C PHE A 189 10.11 -7.03 -11.08
N TYR A 190 10.62 -8.23 -10.79
CA TYR A 190 11.95 -8.39 -10.19
C TYR A 190 13.03 -7.67 -11.01
N GLN A 191 13.06 -7.86 -12.32
CA GLN A 191 14.05 -7.21 -13.21
C GLN A 191 13.96 -5.68 -13.21
N SER A 192 12.78 -5.09 -12.97
CA SER A 192 12.62 -3.63 -12.93
C SER A 192 13.31 -2.97 -11.74
N TYR A 193 13.63 -3.74 -10.69
CA TYR A 193 14.41 -3.27 -9.54
C TYR A 193 15.93 -3.42 -9.71
N MET A 194 16.37 -4.15 -10.73
CA MET A 194 17.80 -4.40 -10.98
C MET A 194 18.42 -3.42 -11.98
N ARG A 195 17.60 -2.52 -12.52
CA ARG A 195 18.01 -1.43 -13.41
C ARG A 195 18.13 -0.13 -12.63
#